data_21e0cbf2cec9009286bb5d0d5d697539
#
_entry.id   21e0cbf2cec9009286bb5d0d5d697539
#
_cell.length_a   1.000
_cell.length_b   1.000
_cell.length_c   1.000
_cell.angle_alpha   90.00
_cell.angle_beta   90.00
_cell.angle_gamma   90.00
#
_symmetry.space_group_name_H-M   'P 1'
#
loop_
_entity.id
_entity.type
_entity.pdbx_description
1 polymer ?
#
loop_
_entity_poly.entity_id
_entity_poly.type
_entity_poly.pdbx_seq_one_letter_code
_entity_poly.pdbx_strand_id
1 'polypeptide(L)'
;MEKVKFGVLGVGRGSSMIKFCETAENAEVVAICDKWEEGLRRKKEELNDERITYYTEADEFLRHPGMDAVVLANYATEHAPFAIRAMKNGLHVFSEVLPCQTLAEAVELVETVESTGKIYAYGENYCFMPAPKEMRKLYREGRLGELEYAEGEYVHNCESIWPQ
;
A
#
# COMPACT_ATOMS: atom_id res chain seq x y z
N MET A 1 -14.13 9.18 -17.67
CA MET A 1 -14.25 9.01 -16.20
C MET A 1 -13.18 9.87 -15.57
N GLU A 2 -13.46 10.57 -14.48
CA GLU A 2 -12.42 11.31 -13.75
C GLU A 2 -11.45 10.30 -13.15
N LYS A 3 -10.14 10.59 -13.22
CA LYS A 3 -9.11 9.69 -12.69
C LYS A 3 -9.02 9.83 -11.17
N VAL A 4 -8.79 8.73 -10.48
CA VAL A 4 -8.45 8.74 -9.06
C VAL A 4 -7.02 9.26 -8.91
N LYS A 5 -6.83 10.27 -8.07
CA LYS A 5 -5.55 10.95 -7.84
C LYS A 5 -4.84 10.34 -6.64
N PHE A 6 -3.74 9.66 -6.91
CA PHE A 6 -2.95 8.97 -5.91
C PHE A 6 -1.73 9.77 -5.46
N GLY A 7 -1.50 9.79 -4.15
CA GLY A 7 -0.18 10.03 -3.59
C GLY A 7 0.53 8.71 -3.29
N VAL A 8 1.86 8.68 -3.40
CA VAL A 8 2.66 7.49 -3.09
C VAL A 8 3.70 7.83 -2.02
N LEU A 9 3.63 7.17 -0.86
CA LEU A 9 4.61 7.26 0.21
C LEU A 9 5.57 6.07 0.14
N GLY A 10 6.84 6.35 -0.17
CA GLY A 10 7.87 5.34 -0.37
C GLY A 10 8.21 5.12 -1.85
N VAL A 11 9.32 5.68 -2.34
CA VAL A 11 9.73 5.59 -3.76
C VAL A 11 10.27 4.22 -4.16
N GLY A 12 10.78 3.44 -3.21
CA GLY A 12 11.32 2.12 -3.47
C GLY A 12 10.24 1.12 -3.86
N ARG A 13 9.51 0.63 -2.89
CA ARG A 13 8.42 -0.34 -3.09
C ARG A 13 7.24 0.27 -3.86
N GLY A 14 6.93 1.55 -3.65
CA GLY A 14 5.85 2.27 -4.32
C GLY A 14 6.06 2.45 -5.83
N SER A 15 7.27 2.21 -6.37
CA SER A 15 7.55 2.30 -7.81
C SER A 15 6.63 1.44 -8.67
N SER A 16 6.20 0.28 -8.18
CA SER A 16 5.25 -0.59 -8.91
C SER A 16 3.88 0.06 -9.09
N MET A 17 3.39 0.77 -8.07
CA MET A 17 2.12 1.50 -8.12
C MET A 17 2.23 2.77 -8.96
N ILE A 18 3.36 3.48 -8.89
CA ILE A 18 3.64 4.62 -9.77
C ILE A 18 3.57 4.16 -11.22
N LYS A 19 4.28 3.09 -11.57
CA LYS A 19 4.28 2.52 -12.93
C LYS A 19 2.90 2.04 -13.38
N PHE A 20 2.10 1.46 -12.48
CA PHE A 20 0.72 1.09 -12.78
C PHE A 20 -0.11 2.33 -13.15
N CYS A 21 -0.02 3.41 -12.38
CA CYS A 21 -0.76 4.65 -12.63
C CYS A 21 -0.35 5.33 -13.94
N GLU A 22 0.90 5.19 -14.43
CA GLU A 22 1.34 5.73 -15.73
C GLU A 22 0.55 5.14 -16.90
N THR A 23 0.10 3.88 -16.78
CA THR A 23 -0.61 3.16 -17.84
C THR A 23 -2.10 3.03 -17.60
N ALA A 24 -2.59 3.35 -16.39
CA ALA A 24 -3.99 3.23 -16.02
C ALA A 24 -4.84 4.35 -16.62
N GLU A 25 -5.97 3.99 -17.19
CA GLU A 25 -6.94 4.97 -17.73
C GLU A 25 -7.68 5.73 -16.64
N ASN A 26 -7.81 5.14 -15.45
CA ASN A 26 -8.64 5.60 -14.35
C ASN A 26 -7.86 6.03 -13.09
N ALA A 27 -6.53 6.10 -13.18
CA ALA A 27 -5.67 6.51 -12.07
C ALA A 27 -4.55 7.42 -12.55
N GLU A 28 -4.07 8.29 -11.67
CA GLU A 28 -2.87 9.11 -11.90
C GLU A 28 -2.15 9.39 -10.58
N VAL A 29 -0.83 9.59 -10.64
CA VAL A 29 -0.03 10.02 -9.50
C VAL A 29 0.05 11.53 -9.50
N VAL A 30 -0.27 12.16 -8.36
CA VAL A 30 -0.20 13.62 -8.19
C VAL A 30 0.85 14.05 -7.16
N ALA A 31 1.23 13.15 -6.25
CA ALA A 31 2.22 13.44 -5.22
C ALA A 31 3.07 12.20 -4.90
N ILE A 32 4.34 12.40 -4.59
CA ILE A 32 5.27 11.36 -4.16
C ILE A 32 6.02 11.86 -2.92
N CYS A 33 6.16 11.01 -1.91
CA CYS A 33 6.87 11.34 -0.69
C CYS A 33 7.86 10.23 -0.30
N ASP A 34 9.04 10.63 0.12
CA ASP A 34 10.03 9.75 0.77
C ASP A 34 11.02 10.59 1.59
N LYS A 35 11.50 10.06 2.71
CA LYS A 35 12.60 10.64 3.49
C LYS A 35 13.95 10.54 2.77
N TRP A 36 14.07 9.62 1.81
CA TRP A 36 15.27 9.42 1.01
C TRP A 36 15.31 10.39 -0.17
N GLU A 37 15.86 11.59 0.09
CA GLU A 37 15.93 12.68 -0.89
C GLU A 37 16.57 12.28 -2.24
N GLU A 38 17.64 11.48 -2.20
CA GLU A 38 18.30 11.00 -3.42
C GLU A 38 17.37 10.09 -4.25
N GLY A 39 16.58 9.23 -3.57
CA GLY A 39 15.56 8.41 -4.22
C GLY A 39 14.47 9.24 -4.87
N LEU A 40 14.00 10.28 -4.17
CA LEU A 40 13.03 11.24 -4.72
C LEU A 40 13.58 11.97 -5.95
N ARG A 41 14.83 12.45 -5.89
CA ARG A 41 15.49 13.15 -6.98
C ARG A 41 15.56 12.25 -8.23
N ARG A 42 16.03 11.00 -8.07
CA ARG A 42 16.10 10.02 -9.15
C ARG A 42 14.71 9.73 -9.73
N LYS A 43 13.69 9.58 -8.87
CA LYS A 43 12.32 9.33 -9.33
C LYS A 43 11.75 10.52 -10.09
N LYS A 44 12.04 11.73 -9.65
CA LYS A 44 11.65 12.96 -10.36
C LYS A 44 12.28 13.06 -11.74
N GLU A 45 13.57 12.72 -11.87
CA GLU A 45 14.29 12.70 -13.15
C GLU A 45 13.73 11.60 -14.09
N GLU A 46 13.43 10.41 -13.52
CA GLU A 46 12.86 9.27 -14.25
C GLU A 46 11.48 9.59 -14.85
N LEU A 47 10.57 10.14 -14.03
CA LEU A 47 9.19 10.42 -14.42
C LEU A 47 9.10 11.66 -15.33
N ASN A 48 9.95 12.66 -15.10
CA ASN A 48 9.99 13.93 -15.84
C ASN A 48 8.59 14.56 -16.06
N ASP A 49 7.74 14.52 -15.03
CA ASP A 49 6.37 15.02 -15.05
C ASP A 49 6.20 16.16 -14.04
N GLU A 50 6.00 17.38 -14.55
CA GLU A 50 5.86 18.58 -13.73
C GLU A 50 4.53 18.64 -12.94
N ARG A 51 3.57 17.78 -13.25
CA ARG A 51 2.29 17.68 -12.52
C ARG A 51 2.43 17.00 -11.17
N ILE A 52 3.53 16.26 -10.95
CA ILE A 52 3.77 15.53 -9.71
C ILE A 52 4.51 16.42 -8.72
N THR A 53 3.96 16.55 -7.52
CA THR A 53 4.62 17.25 -6.41
C THR A 53 5.40 16.26 -5.55
N TYR A 54 6.62 16.65 -5.15
CA TYR A 54 7.52 15.80 -4.37
C TYR A 54 7.70 16.36 -2.97
N TYR A 55 7.64 15.47 -1.96
CA TYR A 55 7.70 15.80 -0.54
C TYR A 55 8.76 14.96 0.17
N THR A 56 9.44 15.54 1.14
CA THR A 56 10.28 14.84 2.14
C THR A 56 9.54 14.63 3.45
N GLU A 57 8.52 15.49 3.72
CA GLU A 57 7.73 15.48 4.94
C GLU A 57 6.34 14.87 4.69
N ALA A 58 6.07 13.76 5.39
CA ALA A 58 4.83 13.02 5.20
C ALA A 58 3.58 13.80 5.63
N ASP A 59 3.69 14.67 6.64
CA ASP A 59 2.55 15.46 7.10
C ASP A 59 2.13 16.53 6.10
N GLU A 60 3.06 17.07 5.33
CA GLU A 60 2.77 17.98 4.21
C GLU A 60 2.19 17.21 3.03
N PHE A 61 2.79 16.07 2.72
CA PHE A 61 2.33 15.17 1.66
C PHE A 61 0.88 14.73 1.86
N LEU A 62 0.50 14.30 3.08
CA LEU A 62 -0.87 13.85 3.38
C LEU A 62 -1.93 14.98 3.30
N ARG A 63 -1.51 16.22 3.14
CA ARG A 63 -2.38 17.39 2.92
C ARG A 63 -2.31 17.92 1.50
N HIS A 64 -1.67 17.17 0.57
CA HIS A 64 -1.60 17.58 -0.83
C HIS A 64 -3.00 17.85 -1.41
N PRO A 65 -3.25 19.04 -2.00
CA PRO A 65 -4.58 19.40 -2.46
C PRO A 65 -5.02 18.53 -3.66
N GLY A 66 -6.26 18.07 -3.60
CA GLY A 66 -6.86 17.30 -4.69
C GLY A 66 -6.42 15.84 -4.77
N MET A 67 -5.72 15.31 -3.78
CA MET A 67 -5.41 13.89 -3.65
C MET A 67 -6.65 13.14 -3.11
N ASP A 68 -7.01 12.01 -3.73
CA ASP A 68 -8.14 11.18 -3.33
C ASP A 68 -7.72 10.01 -2.46
N ALA A 69 -6.56 9.43 -2.75
CA ALA A 69 -6.06 8.24 -2.09
C ALA A 69 -4.54 8.26 -1.94
N VAL A 70 -4.04 7.53 -0.95
CA VAL A 70 -2.62 7.34 -0.72
C VAL A 70 -2.23 5.86 -0.79
N VAL A 71 -1.11 5.59 -1.44
CA VAL A 71 -0.40 4.30 -1.39
C VAL A 71 0.67 4.40 -0.32
N LEU A 72 0.61 3.52 0.68
CA LEU A 72 1.63 3.38 1.71
C LEU A 72 2.56 2.23 1.35
N ALA A 73 3.79 2.55 1.02
CA ALA A 73 4.83 1.62 0.59
C ALA A 73 6.20 1.96 1.20
N ASN A 74 6.17 2.67 2.33
CA ASN A 74 7.30 3.01 3.19
C ASN A 74 7.68 1.83 4.10
N TYR A 75 8.24 2.09 5.28
CA TYR A 75 8.56 1.03 6.25
C TYR A 75 7.27 0.41 6.83
N ALA A 76 7.20 -0.93 6.81
CA ALA A 76 6.03 -1.70 7.22
C ALA A 76 5.52 -1.37 8.64
N THR A 77 6.43 -1.05 9.56
CA THR A 77 6.12 -0.64 10.93
C THR A 77 5.44 0.72 11.05
N GLU A 78 5.43 1.52 9.98
CA GLU A 78 4.83 2.85 9.96
C GLU A 78 3.49 2.87 9.20
N HIS A 79 3.04 1.75 8.60
CA HIS A 79 1.84 1.73 7.76
C HIS A 79 0.57 2.10 8.54
N ALA A 80 0.31 1.49 9.70
CA ALA A 80 -0.90 1.79 10.48
C ALA A 80 -0.98 3.26 10.91
N PRO A 81 0.07 3.86 11.53
CA PRO A 81 0.05 5.28 11.89
C PRO A 81 -0.20 6.21 10.69
N PHE A 82 0.39 5.93 9.52
CA PHE A 82 0.17 6.73 8.32
C PHE A 82 -1.23 6.53 7.74
N ALA A 83 -1.75 5.29 7.71
CA ALA A 83 -3.09 4.97 7.24
C ALA A 83 -4.16 5.71 8.06
N ILE A 84 -4.04 5.67 9.40
CA ILE A 84 -4.93 6.35 10.33
C ILE A 84 -4.93 7.86 10.07
N ARG A 85 -3.75 8.48 9.95
CA ARG A 85 -3.62 9.91 9.65
C ARG A 85 -4.20 10.26 8.27
N ALA A 86 -3.92 9.46 7.25
CA ALA A 86 -4.44 9.66 5.91
C ALA A 86 -5.98 9.65 5.89
N MET A 87 -6.60 8.65 6.51
CA MET A 87 -8.06 8.56 6.56
C MET A 87 -8.69 9.70 7.38
N LYS A 88 -8.08 10.11 8.49
CA LYS A 88 -8.49 11.30 9.27
C LYS A 88 -8.36 12.61 8.45
N ASN A 89 -7.44 12.66 7.48
CA ASN A 89 -7.32 13.76 6.52
C ASN A 89 -8.26 13.62 5.29
N GLY A 90 -9.14 12.62 5.27
CA GLY A 90 -10.12 12.45 4.21
C GLY A 90 -9.67 11.63 3.00
N LEU A 91 -8.52 10.97 3.06
CA LEU A 91 -7.96 10.16 1.98
C LEU A 91 -8.40 8.69 2.10
N HIS A 92 -8.57 8.01 0.97
CA HIS A 92 -8.59 6.56 0.90
C HIS A 92 -7.17 6.01 1.00
N VAL A 93 -7.01 4.76 1.44
CA VAL A 93 -5.70 4.15 1.66
C VAL A 93 -5.59 2.82 0.93
N PHE A 94 -4.49 2.63 0.20
CA PHE A 94 -3.97 1.35 -0.22
C PHE A 94 -2.64 1.12 0.49
N SER A 95 -2.56 0.10 1.34
CA SER A 95 -1.36 -0.17 2.14
C SER A 95 -0.66 -1.44 1.68
N GLU A 96 0.63 -1.36 1.47
CA GLU A 96 1.51 -2.53 1.38
C GLU A 96 1.53 -3.28 2.73
N VAL A 97 2.07 -4.47 2.73
CA VAL A 97 2.26 -5.29 3.94
C VAL A 97 3.35 -4.70 4.85
N LEU A 98 3.18 -4.68 6.16
CA LEU A 98 2.12 -5.20 7.03
C LEU A 98 1.03 -4.15 7.29
N PRO A 99 -0.20 -4.57 7.67
CA PRO A 99 -1.28 -3.62 7.97
C PRO A 99 -1.07 -2.90 9.31
N CYS A 100 -0.43 -3.56 10.28
CA CYS A 100 -0.15 -3.04 11.61
C CYS A 100 0.96 -3.85 12.28
N GLN A 101 1.58 -3.29 13.31
CA GLN A 101 2.62 -3.94 14.11
C GLN A 101 2.07 -4.50 15.42
N THR A 102 1.05 -3.88 15.98
CA THR A 102 0.46 -4.23 17.26
C THR A 102 -1.06 -4.41 17.16
N LEU A 103 -1.64 -5.14 18.14
CA LEU A 103 -3.11 -5.27 18.23
C LEU A 103 -3.78 -3.93 18.51
N ALA A 104 -3.13 -3.03 19.24
CA ALA A 104 -3.65 -1.70 19.50
C ALA A 104 -3.79 -0.89 18.21
N GLU A 105 -2.77 -0.92 17.34
CA GLU A 105 -2.83 -0.31 16.02
C GLU A 105 -3.92 -0.95 15.15
N ALA A 106 -4.10 -2.27 15.21
CA ALA A 106 -5.15 -2.96 14.48
C ALA A 106 -6.54 -2.46 14.88
N VAL A 107 -6.80 -2.31 16.18
CA VAL A 107 -8.06 -1.77 16.70
C VAL A 107 -8.27 -0.34 16.23
N GLU A 108 -7.28 0.55 16.42
CA GLU A 108 -7.39 1.95 16.00
C GLU A 108 -7.61 2.08 14.48
N LEU A 109 -6.95 1.22 13.68
CA LEU A 109 -7.11 1.20 12.23
C LEU A 109 -8.56 0.87 11.84
N VAL A 110 -9.15 -0.18 12.45
CA VAL A 110 -10.55 -0.58 12.20
C VAL A 110 -11.50 0.54 12.62
N GLU A 111 -11.37 1.07 13.84
CA GLU A 111 -12.20 2.17 14.34
C GLU A 111 -12.09 3.42 13.45
N THR A 112 -10.89 3.69 12.90
CA THR A 112 -10.69 4.81 11.98
C THR A 112 -11.40 4.58 10.66
N VAL A 113 -11.36 3.37 10.09
CA VAL A 113 -12.12 3.01 8.89
C VAL A 113 -13.62 3.23 9.12
N GLU A 114 -14.14 2.70 10.24
CA GLU A 114 -15.56 2.79 10.58
C GLU A 114 -16.01 4.25 10.80
N SER A 115 -15.22 5.04 11.52
CA SER A 115 -15.58 6.43 11.87
C SER A 115 -15.41 7.40 10.70
N THR A 116 -14.48 7.16 9.78
CA THR A 116 -14.23 8.06 8.63
C THR A 116 -15.01 7.66 7.39
N GLY A 117 -15.47 6.41 7.29
CA GLY A 117 -16.10 5.85 6.10
C GLY A 117 -15.15 5.77 4.88
N LYS A 118 -13.83 5.87 5.12
CA LYS A 118 -12.85 5.76 4.05
C LYS A 118 -12.53 4.31 3.72
N ILE A 119 -12.13 4.07 2.48
CA ILE A 119 -11.71 2.74 2.03
C ILE A 119 -10.27 2.54 2.50
N TYR A 120 -10.04 1.44 3.19
CA TYR A 120 -8.72 0.88 3.44
C TYR A 120 -8.58 -0.43 2.68
N ALA A 121 -7.65 -0.49 1.75
CA ALA A 121 -7.33 -1.69 0.98
C ALA A 121 -5.94 -2.21 1.38
N TYR A 122 -5.89 -3.49 1.76
CA TYR A 122 -4.65 -4.16 2.13
C TYR A 122 -4.06 -4.91 0.93
N GLY A 123 -2.83 -4.57 0.57
CA GLY A 123 -2.14 -5.00 -0.64
C GLY A 123 -1.44 -6.35 -0.53
N GLU A 124 -2.03 -7.35 0.17
CA GLU A 124 -1.51 -8.71 0.19
C GLU A 124 -1.72 -9.41 -1.15
N ASN A 125 -0.66 -9.98 -1.73
CA ASN A 125 -0.69 -10.57 -3.08
C ASN A 125 -0.81 -12.09 -3.08
N TYR A 126 -0.35 -12.80 -2.04
CA TYR A 126 -0.31 -14.27 -2.05
C TYR A 126 -1.70 -14.92 -2.20
N CYS A 127 -2.73 -14.31 -1.61
CA CYS A 127 -4.11 -14.78 -1.77
C CYS A 127 -4.62 -14.75 -3.22
N PHE A 128 -3.95 -14.02 -4.11
CA PHE A 128 -4.28 -13.91 -5.53
C PHE A 128 -3.42 -14.82 -6.42
N MET A 129 -2.43 -15.51 -5.87
CA MET A 129 -1.62 -16.47 -6.62
C MET A 129 -2.42 -17.71 -7.04
N PRO A 130 -2.02 -18.42 -8.11
CA PRO A 130 -2.77 -19.54 -8.64
C PRO A 130 -3.05 -20.66 -7.62
N ALA A 131 -2.05 -21.04 -6.82
CA ALA A 131 -2.22 -22.13 -5.85
C ALA A 131 -3.23 -21.81 -4.75
N PRO A 132 -3.16 -20.67 -4.00
CA PRO A 132 -4.18 -20.28 -3.04
C PRO A 132 -5.58 -20.10 -3.65
N LYS A 133 -5.68 -19.63 -4.90
CA LYS A 133 -6.96 -19.54 -5.60
C LYS A 133 -7.57 -20.92 -5.84
N GLU A 134 -6.78 -21.90 -6.30
CA GLU A 134 -7.26 -23.26 -6.50
C GLU A 134 -7.62 -23.94 -5.18
N MET A 135 -6.80 -23.76 -4.12
CA MET A 135 -7.12 -24.27 -2.78
C MET A 135 -8.47 -23.71 -2.28
N ARG A 136 -8.70 -22.40 -2.42
CA ARG A 136 -9.97 -21.77 -2.05
C ARG A 136 -11.15 -22.34 -2.84
N LYS A 137 -10.97 -22.60 -4.14
CA LYS A 137 -11.99 -23.19 -5.00
C LYS A 137 -12.34 -24.60 -4.53
N LEU A 138 -11.34 -25.47 -4.34
CA LEU A 138 -11.53 -26.84 -3.87
C LEU A 138 -12.24 -26.90 -2.52
N TYR A 139 -11.88 -26.00 -1.59
CA TYR A 139 -12.55 -25.88 -0.30
C TYR A 139 -14.04 -25.51 -0.46
N ARG A 140 -14.34 -24.48 -1.27
CA ARG A 140 -15.73 -24.03 -1.52
C ARG A 140 -16.60 -25.07 -2.21
N GLU A 141 -15.99 -25.92 -3.02
CA GLU A 141 -16.65 -27.06 -3.69
C GLU A 141 -16.83 -28.27 -2.75
N GLY A 142 -16.42 -28.18 -1.49
CA GLY A 142 -16.49 -29.27 -0.50
C GLY A 142 -15.53 -30.43 -0.77
N ARG A 143 -14.61 -30.29 -1.70
CA ARG A 143 -13.68 -31.36 -2.09
C ARG A 143 -12.62 -31.68 -1.05
N LEU A 144 -12.38 -30.81 -0.11
CA LEU A 144 -11.44 -31.01 1.00
C LEU A 144 -12.11 -31.50 2.28
N GLY A 145 -13.45 -31.63 2.29
CA GLY A 145 -14.21 -32.02 3.47
C GLY A 145 -14.18 -30.93 4.57
N GLU A 146 -14.27 -31.36 5.82
CA GLU A 146 -14.02 -30.48 6.96
C GLU A 146 -12.53 -30.24 7.14
N LEU A 147 -12.15 -28.98 7.31
CA LEU A 147 -10.75 -28.59 7.50
C LEU A 147 -10.38 -28.74 8.97
N GLU A 148 -9.59 -29.77 9.31
CA GLU A 148 -9.13 -30.01 10.67
C GLU A 148 -7.74 -29.40 10.96
N TYR A 149 -6.90 -29.30 9.92
CA TYR A 149 -5.53 -28.79 10.04
C TYR A 149 -5.10 -28.06 8.77
N ALA A 150 -4.33 -27.00 8.91
CA ALA A 150 -3.68 -26.32 7.82
C ALA A 150 -2.27 -25.87 8.23
N GLU A 151 -1.32 -25.97 7.33
CA GLU A 151 0.05 -25.53 7.50
C GLU A 151 0.45 -24.65 6.34
N GLY A 152 1.22 -23.59 6.61
CA GLY A 152 1.75 -22.68 5.63
C GLY A 152 3.18 -22.27 5.96
N GLU A 153 4.05 -22.26 4.96
CA GLU A 153 5.43 -21.82 5.08
C GLU A 153 5.68 -20.61 4.18
N TYR A 154 6.46 -19.65 4.69
CA TYR A 154 6.93 -18.50 3.94
C TYR A 154 8.45 -18.45 4.01
N VAL A 155 9.09 -19.10 3.04
CA VAL A 155 10.54 -19.28 3.02
C VAL A 155 11.14 -18.48 1.87
N HIS A 156 12.08 -17.58 2.21
CA HIS A 156 12.84 -16.79 1.26
C HIS A 156 14.35 -16.89 1.49
N ASN A 157 15.11 -16.89 0.42
CA ASN A 157 16.53 -16.61 0.52
C ASN A 157 16.72 -15.10 0.76
N CYS A 158 17.12 -14.75 1.98
CA CYS A 158 17.32 -13.36 2.40
C CYS A 158 18.80 -12.93 2.33
N GLU A 159 19.70 -13.74 1.77
CA GLU A 159 21.14 -13.46 1.73
C GLU A 159 21.45 -12.09 1.11
N SER A 160 20.76 -11.74 0.03
CA SER A 160 20.98 -10.46 -0.67
C SER A 160 20.45 -9.21 0.04
N ILE A 161 19.58 -9.40 1.04
CA ILE A 161 18.97 -8.30 1.81
C ILE A 161 19.38 -8.31 3.28
N TRP A 162 20.19 -9.31 3.68
CA TRP A 162 20.73 -9.37 5.04
C TRP A 162 21.76 -8.25 5.23
N PRO A 163 21.67 -7.47 6.33
CA PRO A 163 22.68 -6.45 6.63
C PRO A 163 24.07 -7.12 6.80
N GLN A 164 25.06 -6.68 6.02
CA GLN A 164 26.45 -7.09 6.15
C GLN A 164 27.12 -6.30 7.25
#